data_7d8477ab40164df6d4dd5d4a0e71953b
#
_entry.id   7d8477ab40164df6d4dd5d4a0e71953b
#
_cell.length_a   1.000
_cell.length_b   1.000
_cell.length_c   1.000
_cell.angle_alpha   90.00
_cell.angle_beta   90.00
_cell.angle_gamma   90.00
#
_symmetry.space_group_name_H-M   'P 1'
#
loop_
_entity.id
_entity.type
_entity.pdbx_description
1 polymer ?
#
loop_
_entity_poly.entity_id
_entity_poly.type
_entity_poly.pdbx_seq_one_letter_code
_entity_poly.pdbx_strand_id
1 'polypeptide(L)'
;MPYRIEFRPAARRDLAKLDSFIRRKVVADIEKLAENPRPHGYEKLEAKEKLYRIYIGPGKNYRAIYQIQDEILLVLVVNVGDRKEIYRRLR
;
A
#
# COMPACT_ATOMS: atom_id res chain seq x y z
N MET A 1 -5.95 -8.87 16.93
CA MET A 1 -6.50 -7.52 16.85
C MET A 1 -6.12 -6.89 15.52
N PRO A 2 -7.05 -6.17 14.85
CA PRO A 2 -6.71 -5.57 13.57
C PRO A 2 -5.76 -4.38 13.72
N TYR A 3 -4.96 -4.18 12.70
CA TYR A 3 -4.11 -3.00 12.60
C TYR A 3 -4.94 -1.82 12.14
N ARG A 4 -4.54 -0.60 12.56
CA ARG A 4 -5.08 0.61 11.96
C ARG A 4 -4.41 0.80 10.60
N ILE A 5 -5.17 1.37 9.66
CA ILE A 5 -4.62 1.76 8.37
C ILE A 5 -4.59 3.28 8.33
N GLU A 6 -3.41 3.85 8.10
CA GLU A 6 -3.24 5.28 7.92
C GLU A 6 -2.51 5.53 6.60
N PHE A 7 -2.73 6.68 6.02
CA PHE A 7 -2.17 7.04 4.72
C PHE A 7 -1.35 8.31 4.85
N ARG A 8 -0.13 8.27 4.37
CA ARG A 8 0.66 9.50 4.24
C ARG A 8 0.03 10.41 3.19
N PRO A 9 0.28 11.73 3.27
CA PRO A 9 -0.28 12.66 2.27
C PRO A 9 0.01 12.26 0.83
N ALA A 10 1.19 11.75 0.54
CA ALA A 10 1.54 11.28 -0.80
C ALA A 10 0.62 10.15 -1.25
N ALA A 11 0.31 9.20 -0.36
CA ALA A 11 -0.59 8.11 -0.68
C ALA A 11 -2.01 8.59 -0.93
N ARG A 12 -2.46 9.58 -0.15
CA ARG A 12 -3.78 10.17 -0.36
C ARG A 12 -3.87 10.85 -1.72
N ARG A 13 -2.83 11.58 -2.11
CA ARG A 13 -2.78 12.20 -3.43
C ARG A 13 -2.77 11.16 -4.54
N ASP A 14 -2.04 10.07 -4.33
CA ASP A 14 -2.01 8.96 -5.29
C ASP A 14 -3.40 8.38 -5.50
N LEU A 15 -4.12 8.13 -4.41
CA LEU A 15 -5.48 7.58 -4.48
C LEU A 15 -6.44 8.54 -5.18
N ALA A 16 -6.30 9.83 -4.92
CA ALA A 16 -7.18 10.83 -5.52
C ALA A 16 -7.05 10.88 -7.04
N LYS A 17 -5.91 10.47 -7.58
CA LYS A 17 -5.68 10.44 -9.03
C LYS A 17 -6.28 9.23 -9.72
N LEU A 18 -6.69 8.23 -8.97
CA LEU A 18 -7.26 7.02 -9.53
C LEU A 18 -8.74 7.23 -9.87
N ASP A 19 -9.17 6.60 -10.96
CA ASP A 19 -10.58 6.47 -11.28
C ASP A 19 -11.32 5.89 -10.07
N SER A 20 -12.53 6.36 -9.80
CA SER A 20 -13.29 5.98 -8.60
C SER A 20 -13.51 4.47 -8.47
N PHE A 21 -13.74 3.77 -9.58
CA PHE A 21 -13.91 2.32 -9.56
C PHE A 21 -12.61 1.65 -9.11
N ILE A 22 -11.49 2.06 -9.71
CA ILE A 22 -10.17 1.50 -9.38
C ILE A 22 -9.81 1.84 -7.94
N ARG A 23 -10.04 3.09 -7.53
CA ARG A 23 -9.75 3.54 -6.17
C ARG A 23 -10.46 2.68 -5.12
N ARG A 24 -11.74 2.38 -5.34
CA ARG A 24 -12.50 1.55 -4.40
C ARG A 24 -11.91 0.15 -4.27
N LYS A 25 -11.49 -0.43 -5.40
CA LYS A 25 -10.87 -1.76 -5.38
C LYS A 25 -9.53 -1.73 -4.68
N VAL A 26 -8.72 -0.72 -4.97
CA VAL A 26 -7.41 -0.55 -4.34
C VAL A 26 -7.55 -0.36 -2.83
N VAL A 27 -8.45 0.52 -2.41
CA VAL A 27 -8.67 0.77 -0.98
C VAL A 27 -9.17 -0.48 -0.27
N ALA A 28 -10.09 -1.22 -0.90
CA ALA A 28 -10.59 -2.46 -0.31
C ALA A 28 -9.45 -3.47 -0.07
N ASP A 29 -8.53 -3.57 -1.03
CA ASP A 29 -7.39 -4.47 -0.88
C ASP A 29 -6.42 -3.97 0.20
N ILE A 30 -6.21 -2.65 0.29
CA ILE A 30 -5.37 -2.09 1.35
C ILE A 30 -5.98 -2.37 2.72
N GLU A 31 -7.30 -2.24 2.84
CA GLU A 31 -7.98 -2.48 4.12
C GLU A 31 -7.80 -3.91 4.63
N LYS A 32 -7.58 -4.86 3.74
CA LYS A 32 -7.28 -6.25 4.13
C LYS A 32 -5.98 -6.36 4.90
N LEU A 33 -5.07 -5.41 4.74
CA LEU A 33 -3.83 -5.39 5.50
C LEU A 33 -4.07 -5.18 6.99
N ALA A 34 -5.24 -4.66 7.38
CA ALA A 34 -5.60 -4.51 8.79
C ALA A 34 -5.68 -5.86 9.50
N GLU A 35 -6.14 -6.88 8.79
CA GLU A 35 -6.24 -8.23 9.36
C GLU A 35 -4.91 -8.99 9.24
N ASN A 36 -4.18 -8.77 8.16
CA ASN A 36 -2.90 -9.42 7.93
C ASN A 36 -1.98 -8.50 7.14
N PRO A 37 -1.06 -7.79 7.81
CA PRO A 37 -0.17 -6.85 7.11
C PRO A 37 0.94 -7.54 6.30
N ARG A 38 1.09 -8.85 6.45
CA ARG A 38 2.07 -9.63 5.68
C ARG A 38 1.37 -10.73 4.90
N PRO A 39 0.43 -10.36 3.98
CA PRO A 39 -0.32 -11.37 3.24
C PRO A 39 0.57 -12.06 2.21
N HIS A 40 0.08 -13.18 1.71
CA HIS A 40 0.77 -13.87 0.62
C HIS A 40 1.05 -12.88 -0.52
N GLY A 41 2.28 -12.87 -1.00
CA GLY A 41 2.68 -12.00 -2.10
C GLY A 41 3.29 -10.68 -1.67
N TYR A 42 3.32 -10.36 -0.38
CA TYR A 42 4.01 -9.16 0.06
C TYR A 42 5.52 -9.34 -0.11
N GLU A 43 6.21 -8.23 -0.30
CA GLU A 43 7.67 -8.24 -0.42
C GLU A 43 8.27 -7.14 0.45
N LYS A 44 9.39 -7.45 1.07
CA LYS A 44 10.15 -6.47 1.83
C LYS A 44 11.10 -5.76 0.87
N LEU A 45 11.09 -4.43 0.92
CA LEU A 45 11.97 -3.63 0.09
C LEU A 45 13.27 -3.33 0.84
N GLU A 46 14.38 -3.32 0.09
CA GLU A 46 15.65 -2.90 0.65
C GLU A 46 15.71 -1.38 0.61
N ALA A 47 15.53 -0.77 1.78
CA ALA A 47 15.55 0.68 1.94
C ALA A 47 15.97 0.99 3.37
N LYS A 48 16.37 2.25 3.63
CA LYS A 48 16.70 2.67 4.99
C LYS A 48 15.52 2.50 5.93
N GLU A 49 14.31 2.80 5.45
CA GLU A 49 13.09 2.53 6.18
C GLU A 49 12.62 1.12 5.87
N LYS A 50 11.98 0.48 6.84
CA LYS A 50 11.41 -0.85 6.63
C LYS A 50 10.14 -0.72 5.81
N LEU A 51 10.28 -0.82 4.51
CA LEU A 51 9.16 -0.71 3.58
C LEU A 51 8.79 -2.06 3.03
N TYR A 52 7.49 -2.23 2.80
CA TYR A 52 6.93 -3.43 2.19
C TYR A 52 6.11 -3.01 0.97
N ARG A 53 5.95 -3.91 0.04
CA ARG A 53 5.08 -3.66 -1.11
C ARG A 53 4.16 -4.84 -1.34
N ILE A 54 3.01 -4.55 -1.92
CA ILE A 54 2.06 -5.57 -2.34
C ILE A 54 1.37 -5.11 -3.62
N TYR A 55 1.11 -6.06 -4.50
CA TYR A 55 0.32 -5.79 -5.70
C TYR A 55 -1.15 -5.92 -5.37
N ILE A 56 -1.93 -4.95 -5.81
CA ILE A 56 -3.34 -4.83 -5.46
C ILE A 56 -4.13 -4.27 -6.64
N GLY A 57 -5.45 -4.19 -6.44
CA GLY A 57 -6.35 -3.61 -7.41
C GLY A 57 -6.68 -4.55 -8.56
N PRO A 58 -7.43 -4.07 -9.55
CA PRO A 58 -7.82 -4.90 -10.68
C PRO A 58 -6.62 -5.46 -11.42
N GLY A 59 -6.60 -6.78 -11.61
CA GLY A 59 -5.50 -7.46 -12.28
C GLY A 59 -4.17 -7.39 -11.57
N LYS A 60 -4.17 -6.91 -10.30
CA LYS A 60 -2.96 -6.65 -9.53
C LYS A 60 -1.99 -5.71 -10.27
N ASN A 61 -2.57 -4.74 -10.98
CA ASN A 61 -1.81 -3.79 -11.76
C ASN A 61 -1.38 -2.56 -10.98
N TYR A 62 -1.71 -2.50 -9.69
CA TYR A 62 -1.35 -1.41 -8.80
C TYR A 62 -0.48 -1.92 -7.70
N ARG A 63 0.19 -1.01 -7.04
CA ARG A 63 1.17 -1.35 -6.01
C ARG A 63 0.99 -0.39 -4.84
N ALA A 64 0.95 -0.95 -3.62
CA ALA A 64 1.01 -0.16 -2.40
C ALA A 64 2.36 -0.38 -1.75
N ILE A 65 2.95 0.70 -1.27
CA ILE A 65 4.15 0.66 -0.45
C ILE A 65 3.75 1.13 0.94
N TYR A 66 4.13 0.36 1.96
CA TYR A 66 3.65 0.61 3.30
C TYR A 66 4.69 0.21 4.34
N GLN A 67 4.54 0.75 5.54
CA GLN A 67 5.29 0.37 6.72
C GLN A 67 4.39 -0.41 7.66
N ILE A 68 4.97 -1.32 8.42
CA ILE A 68 4.26 -2.04 9.46
C ILE A 68 4.89 -1.68 10.78
N GLN A 69 4.09 -1.11 11.67
CA GLN A 69 4.52 -0.77 13.02
C GLN A 69 3.76 -1.67 13.99
N ASP A 70 4.33 -2.84 14.26
CA ASP A 70 3.67 -3.89 15.02
C ASP A 70 3.35 -3.48 16.45
N GLU A 71 4.22 -2.69 17.06
CA GLU A 71 4.08 -2.29 18.46
C GLU A 71 2.82 -1.50 18.72
N ILE A 72 2.37 -0.74 17.74
CA ILE A 72 1.16 0.09 17.86
C ILE A 72 0.07 -0.38 16.91
N LEU A 73 0.24 -1.54 16.32
CA LEU A 73 -0.72 -2.15 15.40
C LEU A 73 -1.13 -1.17 14.27
N LEU A 74 -0.12 -0.63 13.58
CA LEU A 74 -0.32 0.35 12.53
C LEU A 74 0.26 -0.12 11.20
N VAL A 75 -0.52 0.03 10.14
CA VAL A 75 -0.05 -0.04 8.76
C VAL A 75 -0.09 1.37 8.20
N LEU A 76 1.06 1.91 7.85
CA LEU A 76 1.16 3.25 7.28
C LEU A 76 1.42 3.14 5.78
N VAL A 77 0.43 3.51 4.99
CA VAL A 77 0.55 3.46 3.53
C VAL A 77 1.31 4.69 3.05
N VAL A 78 2.43 4.46 2.41
CA VAL A 78 3.36 5.52 2.00
C VAL A 78 3.08 6.00 0.58
N ASN A 79 2.90 5.06 -0.34
CA ASN A 79 2.62 5.37 -1.74
C ASN A 79 1.68 4.34 -2.33
N VAL A 80 0.91 4.78 -3.31
CA VAL A 80 0.04 3.91 -4.10
C VAL A 80 0.15 4.36 -5.55
N GLY A 81 0.20 3.43 -6.49
CA GLY A 81 0.22 3.80 -7.89
C GLY A 81 0.21 2.59 -8.77
N ASP A 82 0.16 2.81 -10.08
CA ASP A 82 0.28 1.69 -10.97
C ASP A 82 1.73 1.17 -10.94
N ARG A 83 1.89 -0.03 -11.40
CA ARG A 83 3.14 -0.76 -11.36
C ARG A 83 4.33 0.03 -11.91
N LYS A 84 4.11 0.71 -13.01
CA LYS A 84 5.18 1.42 -13.73
C LYS A 84 5.56 2.71 -13.04
N GLU A 85 4.57 3.50 -12.59
CA GLU A 85 4.83 4.79 -11.96
C GLU A 85 5.57 4.68 -10.65
N ILE A 86 5.16 3.76 -9.80
CA ILE A 86 5.81 3.56 -8.51
C ILE A 86 7.26 3.13 -8.70
N TYR A 87 7.50 2.28 -9.67
CA TYR A 87 8.84 1.83 -9.97
C TYR A 87 9.74 3.00 -10.35
N ARG A 88 9.24 3.93 -11.15
CA ARG A 88 10.00 5.13 -11.54
C ARG A 88 10.32 6.02 -10.35
N ARG A 89 9.38 6.18 -9.42
CA ARG A 89 9.58 7.05 -8.26
C ARG A 89 10.56 6.50 -7.24
N LEU A 90 10.79 5.20 -7.26
CA LEU A 90 11.72 4.55 -6.33
C LEU A 90 13.16 4.52 -6.84
N ARG A 91 13.39 4.98 -8.05
CA ARG A 91 14.72 5.04 -8.62
C ARG A 91 15.56 6.14 -7.98
#